data_6ac228550a1b2714b641a6bfd9eb7527
#
_entry.id   6ac228550a1b2714b641a6bfd9eb7527
#
_cell.length_a   1.000
_cell.length_b   1.000
_cell.length_c   1.000
_cell.angle_alpha   90.00
_cell.angle_beta   90.00
_cell.angle_gamma   90.00
#
_symmetry.space_group_name_H-M   'P 1'
#
loop_
_entity.id
_entity.type
_entity.pdbx_description
1 polymer ?
#
loop_
_entity_poly.entity_id
_entity_poly.type
_entity_poly.pdbx_seq_one_letter_code
_entity_poly.pdbx_strand_id
1 'polypeptide(L)'
;MAISEQQRQKKLAKKKQKRGSTAKQTRPSTTPSMKKANLYASYPLHECLIPDNLFTSGIGELVVTRRISNGDIAMSAFVIDVFCLGVKDAMFMVLPESEYEHRIKGRMSATGDRGFEKLHQSCAKKLLDGVVDYAKEFGFNPHPDYKNANELFGNIDASVCSVKYTYGKEGKPFYMSGPYESPTDIQRILNTLTEKCGVGGFNTMIRLTDGMDDDFM
;
A
#
# COMPACT_ATOMS: atom_id res chain seq x y z
N MET A 1 -38.55 -33.38 -33.36
CA MET A 1 -38.38 -34.43 -32.32
C MET A 1 -38.44 -33.78 -30.94
N ALA A 2 -39.47 -34.08 -30.15
CA ALA A 2 -39.67 -33.50 -28.83
C ALA A 2 -38.82 -34.24 -27.78
N ILE A 3 -38.05 -33.50 -26.98
CA ILE A 3 -37.24 -34.06 -25.91
C ILE A 3 -38.16 -34.58 -24.81
N SER A 4 -38.06 -35.87 -24.44
CA SER A 4 -38.92 -36.49 -23.45
C SER A 4 -38.82 -35.84 -22.08
N GLU A 5 -39.91 -35.84 -21.32
CA GLU A 5 -40.04 -35.23 -20.02
C GLU A 5 -39.03 -35.78 -19.01
N GLN A 6 -38.64 -37.04 -19.14
CA GLN A 6 -37.58 -37.67 -18.37
C GLN A 6 -36.19 -37.06 -18.62
N GLN A 7 -35.90 -36.64 -19.84
CA GLN A 7 -34.64 -35.95 -20.17
C GLN A 7 -34.60 -34.52 -19.62
N ARG A 8 -35.77 -33.85 -19.56
CA ARG A 8 -35.89 -32.53 -18.92
C ARG A 8 -35.68 -32.62 -17.39
N GLN A 9 -36.26 -33.63 -16.73
CA GLN A 9 -36.07 -33.83 -15.31
C GLN A 9 -34.62 -34.18 -14.93
N LYS A 10 -33.93 -35.03 -15.73
CA LYS A 10 -32.50 -35.33 -15.54
C LYS A 10 -31.60 -34.11 -15.73
N LYS A 11 -31.89 -33.22 -16.67
CA LYS A 11 -31.16 -31.95 -16.86
C LYS A 11 -31.38 -30.98 -15.71
N LEU A 12 -32.61 -30.90 -15.17
CA LEU A 12 -32.92 -30.07 -13.98
C LEU A 12 -32.27 -30.59 -12.73
N ALA A 13 -32.23 -31.92 -12.50
CA ALA A 13 -31.56 -32.52 -11.38
C ALA A 13 -30.02 -32.32 -11.43
N LYS A 14 -29.39 -32.48 -12.62
CA LYS A 14 -27.97 -32.17 -12.82
C LYS A 14 -27.63 -30.70 -12.60
N LYS A 15 -28.54 -29.79 -12.98
CA LYS A 15 -28.38 -28.35 -12.78
C LYS A 15 -28.51 -27.95 -11.28
N LYS A 16 -29.38 -28.64 -10.53
CA LYS A 16 -29.53 -28.49 -9.08
C LYS A 16 -28.30 -29.04 -8.34
N GLN A 17 -27.77 -30.19 -8.76
CA GLN A 17 -26.56 -30.80 -8.18
C GLN A 17 -25.31 -29.95 -8.44
N LYS A 18 -25.17 -29.34 -9.64
CA LYS A 18 -24.08 -28.39 -9.94
C LYS A 18 -24.18 -27.05 -9.18
N ARG A 19 -25.39 -26.64 -8.77
CA ARG A 19 -25.58 -25.46 -7.90
C ARG A 19 -25.35 -25.75 -6.42
N GLY A 20 -25.47 -27.00 -6.00
CA GLY A 20 -25.18 -27.44 -4.62
C GLY A 20 -23.70 -27.72 -4.36
N SER A 21 -22.88 -27.97 -5.39
CA SER A 21 -21.44 -28.26 -5.24
C SER A 21 -20.53 -27.05 -5.40
N THR A 22 -21.07 -25.87 -5.72
CA THR A 22 -20.43 -24.58 -5.52
C THR A 22 -20.90 -23.95 -4.19
N ALA A 23 -21.00 -24.78 -3.13
CA ALA A 23 -20.82 -24.24 -1.80
C ALA A 23 -19.41 -23.65 -1.81
N LYS A 24 -19.29 -22.32 -1.93
CA LYS A 24 -18.11 -21.59 -1.53
C LYS A 24 -17.63 -22.23 -0.23
N GLN A 25 -16.54 -22.98 -0.28
CA GLN A 25 -15.68 -23.09 0.89
C GLN A 25 -15.30 -21.64 1.22
N THR A 26 -16.14 -21.00 2.01
CA THR A 26 -15.70 -19.90 2.84
C THR A 26 -14.60 -20.51 3.69
N ARG A 27 -13.34 -20.38 3.25
CA ARG A 27 -12.24 -20.37 4.19
C ARG A 27 -12.74 -19.45 5.30
N PRO A 28 -12.69 -19.89 6.58
CA PRO A 28 -12.90 -18.94 7.63
C PRO A 28 -11.89 -17.81 7.34
N SER A 29 -12.38 -16.65 6.98
CA SER A 29 -11.57 -15.44 7.03
C SER A 29 -11.30 -15.23 8.51
N THR A 30 -10.30 -15.89 9.04
CA THR A 30 -9.54 -15.37 10.16
C THR A 30 -8.83 -14.13 9.59
N THR A 31 -9.60 -13.10 9.28
CA THR A 31 -9.10 -11.75 9.34
C THR A 31 -8.68 -11.61 10.80
N PRO A 32 -7.39 -11.52 11.10
CA PRO A 32 -6.98 -11.17 12.46
C PRO A 32 -7.75 -9.89 12.75
N SER A 33 -8.49 -9.85 13.86
CA SER A 33 -9.13 -8.62 14.34
C SER A 33 -8.06 -7.55 14.23
N MET A 34 -8.21 -6.61 13.28
CA MET A 34 -7.18 -5.61 13.01
C MET A 34 -6.96 -4.87 14.33
N LYS A 35 -5.83 -5.15 14.96
CA LYS A 35 -5.45 -4.46 16.19
C LYS A 35 -5.48 -2.97 15.87
N LYS A 36 -6.13 -2.19 16.73
CA LYS A 36 -6.23 -0.74 16.52
C LYS A 36 -4.90 -0.10 16.92
N ALA A 37 -4.26 0.59 16.01
CA ALA A 37 -2.96 1.23 16.23
C ALA A 37 -3.01 2.28 17.34
N ASN A 38 -4.15 2.98 17.52
CA ASN A 38 -4.34 3.99 18.56
C ASN A 38 -4.11 3.47 19.99
N LEU A 39 -4.35 2.18 20.27
CA LEU A 39 -4.10 1.57 21.58
C LEU A 39 -2.61 1.61 21.95
N TYR A 40 -1.73 1.78 20.98
CA TYR A 40 -0.29 1.77 21.13
C TYR A 40 0.33 3.17 21.00
N ALA A 41 -0.46 4.18 20.68
CA ALA A 41 0.01 5.54 20.39
C ALA A 41 0.63 6.27 21.61
N SER A 42 0.34 5.82 22.84
CA SER A 42 0.90 6.37 24.07
C SER A 42 2.24 5.75 24.50
N TYR A 43 2.62 4.61 23.90
CA TYR A 43 3.90 3.98 24.21
C TYR A 43 5.09 4.77 23.66
N PRO A 44 6.28 4.64 24.26
CA PRO A 44 7.47 5.32 23.77
C PRO A 44 7.74 5.00 22.29
N LEU A 45 8.04 6.04 21.52
CA LEU A 45 8.50 5.85 20.14
C LEU A 45 9.85 5.11 20.16
N HIS A 46 9.98 4.10 19.30
CA HIS A 46 11.23 3.37 19.14
C HIS A 46 12.05 3.96 18.00
N GLU A 47 11.53 3.96 16.78
CA GLU A 47 12.18 4.59 15.62
C GLU A 47 11.21 4.87 14.47
N CYS A 48 11.63 5.79 13.58
CA CYS A 48 11.01 6.02 12.27
C CYS A 48 12.08 5.84 11.20
N LEU A 49 11.80 5.04 10.18
CA LEU A 49 12.75 4.66 9.14
C LEU A 49 12.17 4.95 7.75
N ILE A 50 13.02 5.44 6.83
CA ILE A 50 12.73 5.54 5.40
C ILE A 50 13.93 5.03 4.60
N PRO A 51 13.76 4.62 3.33
CA PRO A 51 14.88 4.41 2.42
C PRO A 51 15.64 5.71 2.19
N ASP A 52 16.98 5.64 2.19
CA ASP A 52 17.85 6.80 1.95
C ASP A 52 17.68 7.41 0.55
N ASN A 53 17.20 6.60 -0.40
CA ASN A 53 16.95 7.01 -1.78
C ASN A 53 15.48 7.34 -2.10
N LEU A 54 14.61 7.51 -1.11
CA LEU A 54 13.17 7.74 -1.29
C LEU A 54 12.86 8.83 -2.32
N PHE A 55 13.51 9.98 -2.21
CA PHE A 55 13.28 11.15 -3.09
C PHE A 55 13.94 11.02 -4.46
N THR A 56 14.81 10.04 -4.65
CA THR A 56 15.39 9.71 -5.96
C THR A 56 14.59 8.64 -6.69
N SER A 57 14.14 7.62 -5.94
CA SER A 57 13.32 6.52 -6.48
C SER A 57 11.84 6.88 -6.62
N GLY A 58 11.35 7.81 -5.82
CA GLY A 58 9.96 8.24 -5.78
C GLY A 58 9.03 7.33 -4.96
N ILE A 59 9.45 6.11 -4.67
CA ILE A 59 8.65 5.15 -3.91
C ILE A 59 9.49 4.46 -2.84
N GLY A 60 8.91 4.28 -1.66
CA GLY A 60 9.57 3.62 -0.55
C GLY A 60 8.63 3.27 0.60
N GLU A 61 9.17 2.63 1.61
CA GLU A 61 8.44 2.23 2.81
C GLU A 61 8.83 3.16 3.98
N LEU A 62 7.85 3.90 4.53
CA LEU A 62 7.99 4.61 5.79
C LEU A 62 7.54 3.68 6.91
N VAL A 63 8.43 3.39 7.86
CA VAL A 63 8.13 2.56 9.03
C VAL A 63 8.17 3.41 10.29
N VAL A 64 7.16 3.26 11.15
CA VAL A 64 7.06 3.92 12.46
C VAL A 64 6.83 2.85 13.50
N THR A 65 7.59 2.89 14.59
CA THR A 65 7.54 1.86 15.62
C THR A 65 7.48 2.44 17.03
N ARG A 66 6.78 1.70 17.90
CA ARG A 66 6.73 1.97 19.35
C ARG A 66 7.06 0.70 20.11
N ARG A 67 7.81 0.84 21.21
CA ARG A 67 8.14 -0.26 22.10
C ARG A 67 7.09 -0.39 23.18
N ILE A 68 6.43 -1.54 23.25
CA ILE A 68 5.40 -1.80 24.25
C ILE A 68 5.97 -2.48 25.51
N SER A 69 5.19 -2.54 26.59
CA SER A 69 5.67 -2.91 27.93
C SER A 69 6.28 -4.30 28.04
N ASN A 70 5.84 -5.24 27.18
CA ASN A 70 6.37 -6.61 27.17
C ASN A 70 7.62 -6.78 26.27
N GLY A 71 8.15 -5.68 25.71
CA GLY A 71 9.29 -5.69 24.80
C GLY A 71 8.95 -5.90 23.32
N ASP A 72 7.69 -6.18 22.98
CA ASP A 72 7.27 -6.25 21.57
C ASP A 72 7.26 -4.88 20.90
N ILE A 73 7.21 -4.88 19.59
CA ILE A 73 7.16 -3.70 18.74
C ILE A 73 5.76 -3.56 18.13
N ALA A 74 5.12 -2.43 18.40
CA ALA A 74 3.96 -1.97 17.63
C ALA A 74 4.48 -1.20 16.42
N MET A 75 4.15 -1.63 15.20
CA MET A 75 4.69 -1.11 13.96
C MET A 75 3.57 -0.72 13.00
N SER A 76 3.69 0.47 12.43
CA SER A 76 2.98 0.89 11.22
C SER A 76 3.97 1.02 10.06
N ALA A 77 3.61 0.48 8.91
CA ALA A 77 4.36 0.61 7.68
C ALA A 77 3.48 1.18 6.57
N PHE A 78 4.04 2.09 5.78
CA PHE A 78 3.35 2.79 4.70
C PHE A 78 4.20 2.70 3.43
N VAL A 79 3.67 2.13 2.36
CA VAL A 79 4.27 2.26 1.04
C VAL A 79 3.85 3.62 0.49
N ILE A 80 4.81 4.54 0.41
CA ILE A 80 4.57 5.91 -0.04
C ILE A 80 5.18 6.16 -1.40
N ASP A 81 4.43 6.87 -2.24
CA ASP A 81 4.85 7.40 -3.53
C ASP A 81 4.89 8.94 -3.41
N VAL A 82 6.10 9.47 -3.27
CA VAL A 82 6.34 10.92 -3.10
C VAL A 82 6.26 11.68 -4.41
N PHE A 83 6.14 10.97 -5.54
CA PHE A 83 6.09 11.60 -6.85
C PHE A 83 4.66 11.79 -7.38
N CYS A 84 3.68 10.97 -6.94
CA CYS A 84 2.34 11.04 -7.52
C CYS A 84 1.21 10.51 -6.61
N LEU A 85 1.24 9.22 -6.27
CA LEU A 85 0.05 8.51 -5.78
C LEU A 85 -0.16 8.56 -4.25
N GLY A 86 0.79 9.12 -3.50
CA GLY A 86 0.65 9.21 -2.05
C GLY A 86 0.84 7.88 -1.32
N VAL A 87 -0.05 7.52 -0.42
CA VAL A 87 0.03 6.26 0.34
C VAL A 87 -0.64 5.15 -0.45
N LYS A 88 0.17 4.29 -1.07
CA LYS A 88 -0.28 3.15 -1.91
C LYS A 88 -0.69 1.93 -1.08
N ASP A 89 -0.06 1.72 0.06
CA ASP A 89 -0.36 0.63 0.99
C ASP A 89 -0.07 1.07 2.42
N ALA A 90 -0.77 0.47 3.39
CA ALA A 90 -0.55 0.74 4.80
C ALA A 90 -0.91 -0.50 5.62
N MET A 91 -0.12 -0.77 6.65
CA MET A 91 -0.38 -1.86 7.57
C MET A 91 -0.03 -1.48 9.00
N PHE A 92 -0.67 -2.14 9.95
CA PHE A 92 -0.33 -2.09 11.36
C PHE A 92 -0.21 -3.49 11.93
N MET A 93 0.83 -3.75 12.70
CA MET A 93 1.02 -5.02 13.40
C MET A 93 1.75 -4.85 14.73
N VAL A 94 1.67 -5.88 15.57
CA VAL A 94 2.48 -6.01 16.79
C VAL A 94 3.24 -7.32 16.67
N LEU A 95 4.55 -7.28 16.84
CA LEU A 95 5.44 -8.42 16.66
C LEU A 95 6.57 -8.38 17.68
N PRO A 96 7.21 -9.53 18.00
CA PRO A 96 8.40 -9.58 18.83
C PRO A 96 9.53 -8.72 18.25
N GLU A 97 10.33 -8.08 19.13
CA GLU A 97 11.47 -7.25 18.69
C GLU A 97 12.44 -8.04 17.80
N SER A 98 12.70 -9.30 18.11
CA SER A 98 13.56 -10.16 17.29
C SER A 98 13.03 -10.34 15.86
N GLU A 99 11.71 -10.45 15.70
CA GLU A 99 11.07 -10.55 14.39
C GLU A 99 11.15 -9.23 13.63
N TYR A 100 10.98 -8.10 14.31
CA TYR A 100 11.16 -6.77 13.75
C TYR A 100 12.59 -6.58 13.20
N GLU A 101 13.61 -6.86 14.01
CA GLU A 101 15.01 -6.71 13.63
C GLU A 101 15.40 -7.60 12.44
N HIS A 102 15.03 -8.89 12.47
CA HIS A 102 15.44 -9.84 11.43
C HIS A 102 14.59 -9.75 10.16
N ARG A 103 13.26 -9.72 10.27
CA ARG A 103 12.38 -9.79 9.10
C ARG A 103 12.15 -8.42 8.46
N ILE A 104 11.93 -7.37 9.26
CA ILE A 104 11.58 -6.05 8.73
C ILE A 104 12.86 -5.30 8.37
N LYS A 105 13.74 -5.05 9.32
CA LYS A 105 15.00 -4.33 9.07
C LYS A 105 15.94 -5.14 8.17
N GLY A 106 16.00 -6.47 8.34
CA GLY A 106 16.78 -7.34 7.48
C GLY A 106 16.32 -7.26 6.02
N ARG A 107 14.99 -7.25 5.77
CA ARG A 107 14.44 -7.07 4.42
C ARG A 107 14.73 -5.69 3.86
N MET A 108 14.57 -4.63 4.65
CA MET A 108 14.90 -3.26 4.23
C MET A 108 16.36 -3.12 3.82
N SER A 109 17.27 -3.81 4.55
CA SER A 109 18.72 -3.82 4.24
C SER A 109 19.08 -4.71 3.06
N ALA A 110 18.34 -5.79 2.80
CA ALA A 110 18.63 -6.77 1.75
C ALA A 110 18.25 -6.31 0.34
N THR A 111 17.58 -5.18 0.18
CA THR A 111 17.07 -4.69 -1.11
C THR A 111 18.17 -4.03 -1.97
N GLY A 112 19.41 -4.50 -1.92
CA GLY A 112 20.56 -4.00 -2.72
C GLY A 112 21.21 -2.77 -2.08
N ASP A 113 21.78 -1.88 -2.89
CA ASP A 113 22.47 -0.63 -2.48
C ASP A 113 21.58 0.41 -1.76
N ARG A 114 20.48 -0.04 -1.14
CA ARG A 114 19.52 0.82 -0.46
C ARG A 114 19.70 0.68 1.05
N GLY A 115 20.29 1.70 1.64
CA GLY A 115 20.26 1.91 3.07
C GLY A 115 18.88 2.42 3.51
N PHE A 116 18.73 2.59 4.81
CA PHE A 116 17.63 3.35 5.37
C PHE A 116 18.17 4.35 6.38
N GLU A 117 17.48 5.46 6.52
CA GLU A 117 17.81 6.51 7.48
C GLU A 117 16.74 6.62 8.55
N LYS A 118 17.17 7.08 9.72
CA LYS A 118 16.26 7.39 10.82
C LYS A 118 15.77 8.82 10.70
N LEU A 119 14.45 8.98 10.75
CA LEU A 119 13.82 10.28 10.83
C LEU A 119 13.42 10.64 12.27
N HIS A 120 13.48 11.92 12.58
CA HIS A 120 12.77 12.43 13.75
C HIS A 120 11.26 12.21 13.56
N GLN A 121 10.58 11.84 14.64
CA GLN A 121 9.14 11.49 14.59
C GLN A 121 8.25 12.56 13.95
N SER A 122 8.52 13.84 14.26
CA SER A 122 7.78 14.96 13.66
C SER A 122 8.04 15.08 12.16
N CYS A 123 9.25 14.72 11.70
CA CYS A 123 9.59 14.74 10.29
C CYS A 123 8.97 13.55 9.54
N ALA A 124 8.90 12.37 10.15
CA ALA A 124 8.18 11.24 9.63
C ALA A 124 6.68 11.54 9.48
N LYS A 125 6.09 12.16 10.51
CA LYS A 125 4.68 12.59 10.45
C LYS A 125 4.45 13.64 9.38
N LYS A 126 5.29 14.67 9.31
CA LYS A 126 5.21 15.72 8.28
C LYS A 126 5.36 15.18 6.86
N LEU A 127 6.29 14.23 6.66
CA LEU A 127 6.46 13.57 5.37
C LEU A 127 5.18 12.82 4.97
N LEU A 128 4.63 12.03 5.90
CA LEU A 128 3.44 11.23 5.63
C LEU A 128 2.20 12.10 5.35
N ASP A 129 1.99 13.15 6.14
CA ASP A 129 0.87 14.07 5.91
C ASP A 129 1.02 14.78 4.57
N GLY A 130 2.20 15.30 4.28
CA GLY A 130 2.43 16.01 3.05
C GLY A 130 2.31 15.15 1.78
N VAL A 131 2.72 13.88 1.83
CA VAL A 131 2.54 12.99 0.67
C VAL A 131 1.07 12.65 0.43
N VAL A 132 0.28 12.55 1.50
CA VAL A 132 -1.18 12.36 1.41
C VAL A 132 -1.86 13.61 0.82
N ASP A 133 -1.49 14.79 1.30
CA ASP A 133 -2.09 16.03 0.83
C ASP A 133 -1.72 16.31 -0.63
N TYR A 134 -0.46 16.09 -1.01
CA TYR A 134 -0.01 16.19 -2.39
C TYR A 134 -0.81 15.27 -3.33
N ALA A 135 -0.98 14.00 -2.99
CA ALA A 135 -1.75 13.08 -3.82
C ALA A 135 -3.23 13.46 -3.95
N LYS A 136 -3.83 14.02 -2.88
CA LYS A 136 -5.22 14.50 -2.89
C LYS A 136 -5.44 15.65 -3.86
N GLU A 137 -4.46 16.52 -4.10
CA GLU A 137 -4.55 17.60 -5.10
C GLU A 137 -4.86 17.04 -6.49
N PHE A 138 -4.38 15.81 -6.77
CA PHE A 138 -4.61 15.11 -8.03
C PHE A 138 -5.75 14.09 -7.97
N GLY A 139 -6.52 14.06 -6.87
CA GLY A 139 -7.70 13.20 -6.73
C GLY A 139 -7.40 11.79 -6.20
N PHE A 140 -6.19 11.52 -5.71
CA PHE A 140 -5.84 10.23 -5.13
C PHE A 140 -6.04 10.22 -3.62
N ASN A 141 -6.74 9.19 -3.13
CA ASN A 141 -6.93 8.97 -1.71
C ASN A 141 -5.92 7.94 -1.20
N PRO A 142 -5.48 8.04 0.05
CA PRO A 142 -4.60 7.04 0.65
C PRO A 142 -5.30 5.68 0.75
N HIS A 143 -4.49 4.61 0.86
CA HIS A 143 -4.97 3.25 1.09
C HIS A 143 -5.98 3.19 2.26
N PRO A 144 -7.03 2.35 2.20
CA PRO A 144 -8.06 2.26 3.26
C PRO A 144 -7.50 2.05 4.66
N ASP A 145 -6.44 1.25 4.80
CA ASP A 145 -5.80 0.93 6.08
C ASP A 145 -4.93 2.08 6.63
N TYR A 146 -4.69 3.13 5.82
CA TYR A 146 -3.93 4.31 6.24
C TYR A 146 -4.47 4.91 7.53
N LYS A 147 -5.80 5.05 7.63
CA LYS A 147 -6.43 5.67 8.79
C LYS A 147 -6.03 4.97 10.09
N ASN A 148 -6.12 3.64 10.11
CA ASN A 148 -5.73 2.86 11.29
C ASN A 148 -4.23 2.93 11.55
N ALA A 149 -3.41 2.72 10.52
CA ALA A 149 -1.95 2.71 10.67
C ALA A 149 -1.41 4.08 11.14
N ASN A 150 -1.96 5.18 10.62
CA ASN A 150 -1.57 6.54 11.00
C ASN A 150 -1.86 6.88 12.47
N GLU A 151 -2.82 6.21 13.10
CA GLU A 151 -3.14 6.41 14.53
C GLU A 151 -1.96 6.05 15.45
N LEU A 152 -0.97 5.27 14.99
CA LEU A 152 0.24 4.97 15.78
C LEU A 152 1.09 6.22 16.05
N PHE A 153 1.01 7.25 15.23
CA PHE A 153 1.69 8.52 15.51
C PHE A 153 1.17 9.19 16.78
N GLY A 154 -0.12 9.02 17.11
CA GLY A 154 -0.72 9.66 18.28
C GLY A 154 -0.67 11.18 18.16
N ASN A 155 -0.20 11.84 19.21
CA ASN A 155 -0.15 13.32 19.32
C ASN A 155 1.19 13.91 18.84
N ILE A 156 1.90 13.23 17.92
CA ILE A 156 3.15 13.77 17.35
C ILE A 156 2.84 15.01 16.52
N ASP A 157 3.45 16.14 16.91
CA ASP A 157 3.30 17.41 16.21
C ASP A 157 4.27 17.48 15.01
N ALA A 158 3.71 17.50 13.80
CA ALA A 158 4.45 17.60 12.56
C ALA A 158 5.09 18.99 12.36
N SER A 159 4.54 20.04 12.99
CA SER A 159 5.03 21.43 12.84
C SER A 159 6.41 21.66 13.42
N VAL A 160 6.83 20.83 14.37
CA VAL A 160 8.16 20.85 14.98
C VAL A 160 9.27 20.53 13.96
N CYS A 161 8.95 19.84 12.86
CA CYS A 161 9.92 19.52 11.83
C CYS A 161 10.20 20.71 10.91
N SER A 162 11.46 21.17 10.90
CA SER A 162 11.92 22.27 10.03
C SER A 162 12.21 21.85 8.58
N VAL A 163 12.29 20.53 8.31
CA VAL A 163 12.56 20.00 6.96
C VAL A 163 11.43 20.38 6.01
N LYS A 164 11.80 20.86 4.83
CA LYS A 164 10.85 21.07 3.71
C LYS A 164 10.96 19.88 2.74
N TYR A 165 9.89 19.14 2.61
CA TYR A 165 9.80 18.07 1.62
C TYR A 165 9.26 18.61 0.30
N THR A 166 9.81 18.11 -0.81
CA THR A 166 9.35 18.41 -2.15
C THR A 166 8.74 17.15 -2.77
N TYR A 167 7.53 17.28 -3.29
CA TYR A 167 6.80 16.18 -3.90
C TYR A 167 6.76 16.35 -5.43
N GLY A 168 6.50 15.26 -6.14
CA GLY A 168 6.61 15.23 -7.58
C GLY A 168 8.05 15.11 -8.06
N LYS A 169 8.21 15.07 -9.36
CA LYS A 169 9.51 15.06 -10.03
C LYS A 169 9.58 16.22 -11.01
N GLU A 170 10.62 17.06 -10.88
CA GLU A 170 10.79 18.26 -11.72
C GLU A 170 9.56 19.19 -11.70
N GLY A 171 8.94 19.34 -10.52
CA GLY A 171 7.78 20.22 -10.30
C GLY A 171 6.44 19.68 -10.84
N LYS A 172 6.38 18.42 -11.28
CA LYS A 172 5.16 17.77 -11.80
C LYS A 172 4.91 16.43 -11.15
N PRO A 173 3.66 15.97 -11.09
CA PRO A 173 3.37 14.58 -10.78
C PRO A 173 4.09 13.65 -11.76
N PHE A 174 4.72 12.61 -11.24
CA PHE A 174 5.39 11.59 -12.04
C PHE A 174 4.88 10.20 -11.66
N TYR A 175 3.98 9.67 -12.47
CA TYR A 175 3.41 8.36 -12.24
C TYR A 175 4.31 7.25 -12.80
N MET A 176 4.66 6.29 -11.95
CA MET A 176 5.35 5.05 -12.33
C MET A 176 4.43 3.87 -12.07
N SER A 177 4.12 3.06 -13.11
CA SER A 177 3.28 1.89 -12.94
C SER A 177 3.98 0.84 -12.06
N GLY A 178 3.23 0.31 -11.09
CA GLY A 178 3.69 -0.77 -10.23
C GLY A 178 3.66 -2.13 -10.95
N PRO A 179 4.39 -3.14 -10.42
CA PRO A 179 4.48 -4.46 -11.05
C PRO A 179 3.16 -5.26 -10.97
N TYR A 180 2.25 -4.87 -10.08
CA TYR A 180 0.98 -5.55 -9.83
C TYR A 180 -0.25 -4.73 -10.23
N GLU A 181 -0.04 -3.55 -10.84
CA GLU A 181 -1.14 -2.72 -11.32
C GLU A 181 -1.70 -3.28 -12.63
N SER A 182 -3.01 -3.50 -12.66
CA SER A 182 -3.67 -3.97 -13.88
C SER A 182 -3.72 -2.86 -14.95
N PRO A 183 -3.82 -3.21 -16.24
CA PRO A 183 -4.02 -2.21 -17.30
C PRO A 183 -5.20 -1.27 -17.02
N THR A 184 -6.28 -1.78 -16.41
CA THR A 184 -7.45 -1.00 -16.03
C THR A 184 -7.13 0.02 -14.94
N ASP A 185 -6.32 -0.36 -13.93
CA ASP A 185 -5.90 0.56 -12.87
C ASP A 185 -4.98 1.64 -13.43
N ILE A 186 -4.03 1.27 -14.29
CA ILE A 186 -3.14 2.21 -14.97
C ILE A 186 -3.97 3.24 -15.76
N GLN A 187 -4.92 2.77 -16.57
CA GLN A 187 -5.77 3.66 -17.36
C GLN A 187 -6.61 4.60 -16.49
N ARG A 188 -7.15 4.11 -15.36
CA ARG A 188 -7.90 4.92 -14.39
C ARG A 188 -7.01 6.02 -13.80
N ILE A 189 -5.77 5.71 -13.43
CA ILE A 189 -4.81 6.69 -12.89
C ILE A 189 -4.48 7.75 -13.96
N LEU A 190 -4.19 7.33 -15.19
CA LEU A 190 -3.89 8.25 -16.30
C LEU A 190 -5.06 9.20 -16.61
N ASN A 191 -6.29 8.68 -16.61
CA ASN A 191 -7.48 9.49 -16.83
C ASN A 191 -7.64 10.54 -15.72
N THR A 192 -7.45 10.13 -14.45
CA THR A 192 -7.51 11.04 -13.30
C THR A 192 -6.46 12.14 -13.40
N LEU A 193 -5.21 11.79 -13.74
CA LEU A 193 -4.13 12.78 -13.92
C LEU A 193 -4.42 13.71 -15.11
N THR A 194 -4.93 13.19 -16.21
CA THR A 194 -5.30 13.99 -17.38
C THR A 194 -6.40 15.00 -17.04
N GLU A 195 -7.40 14.56 -16.27
CA GLU A 195 -8.49 15.43 -15.82
C GLU A 195 -8.01 16.55 -14.89
N LYS A 196 -7.08 16.24 -13.97
CA LYS A 196 -6.61 17.18 -12.94
C LYS A 196 -5.49 18.10 -13.40
N CYS A 197 -4.56 17.59 -14.20
CA CYS A 197 -3.35 18.31 -14.62
C CYS A 197 -3.38 18.78 -16.07
N GLY A 198 -4.30 18.26 -16.88
CA GLY A 198 -4.29 18.47 -18.33
C GLY A 198 -3.19 17.68 -19.06
N VAL A 199 -3.25 17.70 -20.37
CA VAL A 199 -2.24 17.06 -21.24
C VAL A 199 -0.88 17.73 -21.05
N GLY A 200 0.17 16.94 -20.73
CA GLY A 200 1.52 17.47 -20.46
C GLY A 200 1.71 18.06 -19.06
N GLY A 201 0.67 18.07 -18.21
CA GLY A 201 0.75 18.51 -16.82
C GLY A 201 1.38 17.50 -15.87
N PHE A 202 1.66 16.28 -16.32
CA PHE A 202 2.30 15.20 -15.56
C PHE A 202 3.21 14.35 -16.45
N ASN A 203 4.11 13.59 -15.85
CA ASN A 203 4.98 12.63 -16.54
C ASN A 203 4.62 11.21 -16.15
N THR A 204 4.92 10.23 -17.02
CA THR A 204 4.62 8.82 -16.76
C THR A 204 5.76 7.90 -17.20
N MET A 205 5.92 6.80 -16.47
CA MET A 205 6.72 5.64 -16.85
C MET A 205 5.86 4.39 -16.67
N ILE A 206 5.41 3.81 -17.77
CA ILE A 206 4.59 2.60 -17.76
C ILE A 206 5.48 1.42 -18.13
N ARG A 207 5.53 0.41 -17.27
CA ARG A 207 6.15 -0.87 -17.62
C ARG A 207 5.23 -1.60 -18.58
N LEU A 208 5.71 -1.85 -19.78
CA LEU A 208 5.05 -2.80 -20.68
C LEU A 208 5.30 -4.19 -20.08
N THR A 209 4.25 -4.88 -19.67
CA THR A 209 4.32 -6.32 -19.47
C THR A 209 4.39 -6.90 -20.85
N ASP A 210 5.57 -7.39 -21.26
CA ASP A 210 5.68 -8.25 -22.44
C ASP A 210 4.76 -9.45 -22.20
N GLY A 211 3.61 -9.46 -22.86
CA GLY A 211 2.85 -10.66 -23.07
C GLY A 211 3.73 -11.56 -23.96
N MET A 212 4.47 -12.47 -23.33
CA MET A 212 5.00 -13.62 -24.04
C MET A 212 3.81 -14.49 -24.43
N ASP A 213 3.18 -14.17 -25.54
CA ASP A 213 2.48 -15.12 -26.35
C ASP A 213 3.55 -15.94 -27.13
N ASP A 214 4.21 -16.87 -26.42
CA ASP A 214 4.90 -17.98 -27.06
C ASP A 214 3.88 -19.08 -27.41
N ASP A 215 3.02 -18.78 -28.36
CA ASP A 215 2.23 -19.77 -29.09
C ASP A 215 2.58 -19.66 -30.58
N PHE A 216 3.81 -20.10 -30.93
CA PHE A 216 4.13 -20.53 -32.30
C PHE A 216 5.25 -21.58 -32.27
N MET A 217 4.88 -22.85 -32.10
CA MET A 217 5.30 -24.02 -32.94
C MET A 217 4.62 -25.28 -32.45
#